data_ad6d1898ba08d84193bf64f8837a5757
#
_entry.id   ad6d1898ba08d84193bf64f8837a5757
#
_cell.length_a   1.000
_cell.length_b   1.000
_cell.length_c   1.000
_cell.angle_alpha   90.00
_cell.angle_beta   90.00
_cell.angle_gamma   90.00
#
_symmetry.space_group_name_H-M   'P 1'
#
loop_
_entity.id
_entity.type
_entity.pdbx_description
1 polymer ?
#
loop_
_entity_poly.entity_id
_entity_poly.type
_entity_poly.pdbx_seq_one_letter_code
_entity_poly.pdbx_strand_id
1 'polypeptide(L)'
;MANKGKKYVDSAKLIDRAAQYDVTEAMELVIKTATAKFDETVELHVKLGVDSRHADQQVRGAIVLPHGTGKTARVLVFAKGDKADEARAAGADFVGDMDMVEKIQKENWFDFDVVVATPDMMGVVGRLGKVLGPKGLMPSPKAGTVTPNVTQAVNEIKAGKVEYRLDKTNIIHCPIGKVSFGPEKLGDNLNALMGAIVKAKPAAAKGQYVKSCVAAATMGPGVKLNPGKFA
;
A
#
# COMPACT_ATOMS: atom_id res chain seq x y z
N MET A 1 -5.54 5.38 -30.72
CA MET A 1 -5.58 4.67 -29.40
C MET A 1 -4.77 3.40 -29.53
N ALA A 2 -3.95 3.05 -28.52
CA ALA A 2 -3.20 1.79 -28.53
C ALA A 2 -4.19 0.60 -28.55
N ASN A 3 -3.94 -0.38 -29.39
CA ASN A 3 -4.75 -1.59 -29.45
C ASN A 3 -4.55 -2.42 -28.18
N LYS A 4 -5.63 -2.65 -27.44
CA LYS A 4 -5.63 -3.51 -26.26
C LYS A 4 -5.51 -4.99 -26.69
N GLY A 5 -4.79 -5.78 -25.90
CA GLY A 5 -4.64 -7.22 -26.17
C GLY A 5 -5.99 -7.97 -26.13
N LYS A 6 -6.09 -9.07 -26.88
CA LYS A 6 -7.33 -9.87 -27.01
C LYS A 6 -7.91 -10.27 -25.64
N LYS A 7 -7.09 -10.82 -24.72
CA LYS A 7 -7.51 -11.22 -23.37
C LYS A 7 -8.15 -10.05 -22.58
N TYR A 8 -7.54 -8.87 -22.64
CA TYR A 8 -8.10 -7.68 -21.97
C TYR A 8 -9.45 -7.27 -22.56
N VAL A 9 -9.60 -7.33 -23.89
CA VAL A 9 -10.87 -7.02 -24.58
C VAL A 9 -11.96 -7.99 -24.16
N ASP A 10 -11.65 -9.28 -24.08
CA ASP A 10 -12.60 -10.31 -23.67
C ASP A 10 -13.00 -10.16 -22.20
N SER A 11 -12.03 -9.92 -21.31
CA SER A 11 -12.32 -9.60 -19.89
C SER A 11 -13.16 -8.35 -19.74
N ALA A 12 -12.91 -7.31 -20.54
CA ALA A 12 -13.66 -6.05 -20.47
C ALA A 12 -15.12 -6.16 -20.91
N LYS A 13 -15.48 -7.17 -21.70
CA LYS A 13 -16.87 -7.46 -22.09
C LYS A 13 -17.71 -7.97 -20.92
N LEU A 14 -17.10 -8.52 -19.89
CA LEU A 14 -17.76 -9.05 -18.70
C LEU A 14 -18.20 -7.95 -17.73
N ILE A 15 -17.72 -6.72 -17.93
CA ILE A 15 -17.95 -5.59 -17.00
C ILE A 15 -18.76 -4.52 -17.70
N ASP A 16 -19.90 -4.16 -17.14
CA ASP A 16 -20.60 -2.94 -17.52
C ASP A 16 -19.89 -1.73 -16.92
N ARG A 17 -19.36 -0.85 -17.78
CA ARG A 17 -18.65 0.35 -17.39
C ARG A 17 -19.53 1.44 -16.78
N ALA A 18 -20.84 1.40 -17.03
CA ALA A 18 -21.79 2.34 -16.48
C ALA A 18 -22.24 1.94 -15.08
N ALA A 19 -22.26 0.64 -14.80
CA ALA A 19 -22.67 0.08 -13.51
C ALA A 19 -21.67 0.38 -12.39
N GLN A 20 -22.19 0.46 -11.17
CA GLN A 20 -21.44 0.48 -9.92
C GLN A 20 -21.82 -0.77 -9.14
N TYR A 21 -20.81 -1.57 -8.82
CA TYR A 21 -20.99 -2.87 -8.21
C TYR A 21 -20.83 -2.83 -6.69
N ASP A 22 -21.45 -3.77 -6.03
CA ASP A 22 -21.21 -4.04 -4.61
C ASP A 22 -19.84 -4.68 -4.38
N VAL A 23 -19.34 -4.62 -3.15
CA VAL A 23 -17.99 -5.13 -2.83
C VAL A 23 -17.83 -6.60 -3.23
N THR A 24 -18.79 -7.46 -2.87
CA THR A 24 -18.73 -8.90 -3.18
C THR A 24 -18.74 -9.15 -4.69
N GLU A 25 -19.70 -8.57 -5.40
CA GLU A 25 -19.82 -8.70 -6.85
C GLU A 25 -18.59 -8.15 -7.58
N ALA A 26 -18.06 -7.01 -7.11
CA ALA A 26 -16.86 -6.41 -7.69
C ALA A 26 -15.64 -7.32 -7.51
N MET A 27 -15.46 -7.95 -6.34
CA MET A 27 -14.34 -8.87 -6.10
C MET A 27 -14.46 -10.14 -6.96
N GLU A 28 -15.66 -10.68 -7.11
CA GLU A 28 -15.91 -11.82 -8.03
C GLU A 28 -15.56 -11.46 -9.48
N LEU A 29 -15.99 -10.28 -9.94
CA LEU A 29 -15.67 -9.79 -11.29
C LEU A 29 -14.18 -9.55 -11.48
N VAL A 30 -13.47 -8.97 -10.50
CA VAL A 30 -12.02 -8.77 -10.56
C VAL A 30 -11.30 -10.10 -10.69
N ILE A 31 -11.67 -11.12 -9.89
CA ILE A 31 -11.09 -12.46 -9.96
C ILE A 31 -11.38 -13.11 -11.31
N LYS A 32 -12.63 -13.04 -11.79
CA LYS A 32 -13.04 -13.62 -13.08
C LYS A 32 -12.34 -12.97 -14.28
N THR A 33 -11.95 -11.72 -14.17
CA THR A 33 -11.27 -10.96 -15.23
C THR A 33 -9.74 -11.04 -15.16
N ALA A 34 -9.19 -11.64 -14.11
CA ALA A 34 -7.76 -11.92 -13.98
C ALA A 34 -7.37 -13.09 -14.90
N THR A 35 -6.62 -12.80 -15.96
CA THR A 35 -6.30 -13.78 -17.02
C THR A 35 -4.82 -14.08 -17.16
N ALA A 36 -3.96 -13.55 -16.28
CA ALA A 36 -2.53 -13.81 -16.30
C ALA A 36 -2.21 -15.24 -15.81
N LYS A 37 -1.01 -15.72 -16.14
CA LYS A 37 -0.52 -17.04 -15.72
C LYS A 37 0.15 -17.02 -14.33
N PHE A 38 0.19 -15.86 -13.69
CA PHE A 38 0.74 -15.66 -12.35
C PHE A 38 -0.38 -15.19 -11.41
N ASP A 39 -0.17 -15.30 -10.11
CA ASP A 39 -1.11 -14.82 -9.10
C ASP A 39 -1.11 -13.29 -9.08
N GLU A 40 -2.11 -12.70 -9.75
CA GLU A 40 -2.22 -11.25 -9.92
C GLU A 40 -2.49 -10.56 -8.58
N THR A 41 -1.93 -9.38 -8.41
CA THR A 41 -2.27 -8.51 -7.28
C THR A 41 -3.57 -7.77 -7.56
N VAL A 42 -4.46 -7.74 -6.59
CA VAL A 42 -5.67 -6.92 -6.65
C VAL A 42 -5.39 -5.59 -5.97
N GLU A 43 -5.64 -4.50 -6.67
CA GLU A 43 -5.39 -3.14 -6.22
C GLU A 43 -6.71 -2.35 -6.13
N LEU A 44 -6.75 -1.45 -5.15
CA LEU A 44 -7.83 -0.51 -4.96
C LEU A 44 -7.37 0.90 -5.28
N HIS A 45 -8.15 1.61 -6.09
CA HIS A 45 -7.89 2.99 -6.50
C HIS A 45 -9.05 3.87 -6.03
N VAL A 46 -8.78 4.77 -5.10
CA VAL A 46 -9.80 5.62 -4.47
C VAL A 46 -9.53 7.08 -4.79
N LYS A 47 -10.42 7.71 -5.55
CA LYS A 47 -10.35 9.14 -5.82
C LYS A 47 -11.07 9.91 -4.73
N LEU A 48 -10.33 10.79 -4.07
CA LEU A 48 -10.84 11.62 -2.98
C LEU A 48 -11.21 13.04 -3.42
N GLY A 49 -12.14 13.64 -2.70
CA GLY A 49 -12.59 15.02 -2.87
C GLY A 49 -11.76 16.00 -2.05
N VAL A 50 -10.44 15.90 -2.14
CA VAL A 50 -9.46 16.76 -1.45
C VAL A 50 -8.55 17.44 -2.47
N ASP A 51 -7.78 18.44 -2.05
CA ASP A 51 -6.73 19.07 -2.85
C ASP A 51 -5.35 18.72 -2.30
N SER A 52 -4.61 17.88 -3.05
CA SER A 52 -3.26 17.41 -2.67
C SER A 52 -2.19 18.51 -2.63
N ARG A 53 -2.48 19.72 -3.12
CA ARG A 53 -1.56 20.87 -3.06
C ARG A 53 -1.47 21.46 -1.65
N HIS A 54 -2.54 21.31 -0.86
CA HIS A 54 -2.61 21.82 0.51
C HIS A 54 -2.12 20.74 1.50
N ALA A 55 -1.17 21.11 2.35
CA ALA A 55 -0.56 20.19 3.31
C ALA A 55 -1.57 19.64 4.34
N ASP A 56 -2.60 20.42 4.69
CA ASP A 56 -3.70 20.06 5.59
C ASP A 56 -4.72 19.09 4.98
N GLN A 57 -4.71 18.94 3.64
CA GLN A 57 -5.57 18.02 2.91
C GLN A 57 -4.81 16.76 2.41
N GLN A 58 -3.55 16.62 2.78
CA GLN A 58 -2.77 15.42 2.47
C GLN A 58 -3.22 14.24 3.30
N VAL A 59 -3.75 13.21 2.63
CA VAL A 59 -4.13 11.94 3.26
C VAL A 59 -3.00 10.95 3.14
N ARG A 60 -2.46 10.52 4.27
CA ARG A 60 -1.40 9.50 4.38
C ARG A 60 -1.56 8.74 5.68
N GLY A 61 -1.40 7.44 5.61
CA GLY A 61 -1.45 6.57 6.78
C GLY A 61 -0.97 5.16 6.45
N ALA A 62 -1.12 4.28 7.41
CA ALA A 62 -0.85 2.86 7.23
C ALA A 62 -1.93 2.04 7.97
N ILE A 63 -2.20 0.87 7.46
CA ILE A 63 -3.12 -0.09 8.06
C ILE A 63 -2.57 -1.49 7.92
N VAL A 64 -2.79 -2.33 8.93
CA VAL A 64 -2.56 -3.78 8.84
C VAL A 64 -3.82 -4.41 8.28
N LEU A 65 -3.70 -5.08 7.13
CA LEU A 65 -4.84 -5.77 6.52
C LEU A 65 -5.15 -7.07 7.25
N PRO A 66 -6.44 -7.40 7.49
CA PRO A 66 -6.84 -8.62 8.23
C PRO A 66 -6.25 -9.90 7.65
N HIS A 67 -6.17 -10.01 6.33
CA HIS A 67 -5.64 -11.19 5.62
C HIS A 67 -4.26 -10.93 4.99
N GLY A 68 -3.60 -9.80 5.34
CA GLY A 68 -2.33 -9.41 4.74
C GLY A 68 -2.43 -9.07 3.24
N THR A 69 -1.28 -8.97 2.58
CA THR A 69 -1.17 -8.63 1.15
C THR A 69 -0.85 -9.83 0.26
N GLY A 70 -0.53 -11.00 0.85
CA GLY A 70 -0.03 -12.16 0.12
C GLY A 70 1.42 -12.03 -0.38
N LYS A 71 2.13 -11.00 0.09
CA LYS A 71 3.56 -10.82 -0.16
C LYS A 71 4.30 -10.75 1.18
N THR A 72 5.32 -11.56 1.35
CA THR A 72 6.23 -11.45 2.49
C THR A 72 7.21 -10.32 2.23
N ALA A 73 7.08 -9.22 2.98
CA ALA A 73 7.97 -8.07 2.85
C ALA A 73 9.34 -8.37 3.48
N ARG A 74 10.42 -8.05 2.77
CA ARG A 74 11.78 -8.05 3.31
C ARG A 74 12.01 -6.74 4.03
N VAL A 75 12.30 -6.82 5.34
CA VAL A 75 12.39 -5.66 6.23
C VAL A 75 13.86 -5.35 6.55
N LEU A 76 14.28 -4.14 6.23
CA LEU A 76 15.56 -3.57 6.68
C LEU A 76 15.30 -2.67 7.90
N VAL A 77 16.03 -2.91 8.99
CA VAL A 77 15.93 -2.13 10.22
C VAL A 77 17.21 -1.37 10.49
N PHE A 78 17.12 -0.07 10.66
CA PHE A 78 18.19 0.78 11.16
C PHE A 78 18.04 0.98 12.66
N ALA A 79 18.85 0.30 13.44
CA ALA A 79 18.84 0.36 14.90
C ALA A 79 20.24 0.10 15.48
N LYS A 80 20.50 0.60 16.71
CA LYS A 80 21.74 0.42 17.45
C LYS A 80 21.53 -0.38 18.74
N GLY A 81 22.59 -1.08 19.18
CA GLY A 81 22.61 -1.77 20.48
C GLY A 81 21.44 -2.74 20.63
N ASP A 82 20.82 -2.72 21.81
CA ASP A 82 19.73 -3.63 22.19
C ASP A 82 18.56 -3.61 21.18
N LYS A 83 18.27 -2.45 20.54
CA LYS A 83 17.23 -2.33 19.52
C LYS A 83 17.54 -3.11 18.25
N ALA A 84 18.83 -3.29 17.93
CA ALA A 84 19.21 -4.13 16.80
C ALA A 84 18.96 -5.61 17.10
N ASP A 85 19.19 -6.04 18.35
CA ASP A 85 18.94 -7.41 18.77
C ASP A 85 17.43 -7.70 18.89
N GLU A 86 16.64 -6.75 19.39
CA GLU A 86 15.16 -6.80 19.32
C GLU A 86 14.66 -6.96 17.89
N ALA A 87 15.24 -6.22 16.94
CA ALA A 87 14.87 -6.32 15.53
C ALA A 87 15.16 -7.68 14.92
N ARG A 88 16.34 -8.27 15.25
CA ARG A 88 16.71 -9.62 14.81
C ARG A 88 15.78 -10.67 15.40
N ALA A 89 15.49 -10.55 16.70
CA ALA A 89 14.55 -11.45 17.40
C ALA A 89 13.13 -11.37 16.83
N ALA A 90 12.68 -10.18 16.39
CA ALA A 90 11.39 -9.98 15.72
C ALA A 90 11.36 -10.52 14.30
N GLY A 91 12.49 -10.99 13.75
CA GLY A 91 12.59 -11.58 12.43
C GLY A 91 12.81 -10.57 11.31
N ALA A 92 13.44 -9.42 11.56
CA ALA A 92 13.88 -8.54 10.49
C ALA A 92 14.90 -9.26 9.59
N ASP A 93 14.79 -9.05 8.27
CA ASP A 93 15.65 -9.74 7.30
C ASP A 93 17.05 -9.13 7.27
N PHE A 94 17.12 -7.82 7.47
CA PHE A 94 18.38 -7.08 7.53
C PHE A 94 18.35 -6.10 8.71
N VAL A 95 19.40 -6.07 9.49
CA VAL A 95 19.56 -5.15 10.63
C VAL A 95 20.98 -4.59 10.59
N GLY A 96 21.11 -3.30 10.65
CA GLY A 96 22.41 -2.64 10.66
C GLY A 96 22.35 -1.15 11.00
N ASP A 97 23.51 -0.53 11.02
CA ASP A 97 23.74 0.87 11.32
C ASP A 97 24.40 1.56 10.10
N MET A 98 25.60 2.12 10.28
CA MET A 98 26.35 2.82 9.23
C MET A 98 26.80 1.90 8.09
N ASP A 99 27.07 0.64 8.39
CA ASP A 99 27.45 -0.39 7.44
C ASP A 99 26.41 -0.57 6.34
N MET A 100 25.11 -0.63 6.72
CA MET A 100 24.04 -0.72 5.76
C MET A 100 23.84 0.57 4.95
N VAL A 101 24.09 1.74 5.56
CA VAL A 101 24.04 3.03 4.83
C VAL A 101 25.12 3.05 3.75
N GLU A 102 26.34 2.64 4.08
CA GLU A 102 27.44 2.56 3.12
C GLU A 102 27.15 1.57 1.99
N LYS A 103 26.59 0.41 2.32
CA LYS A 103 26.21 -0.62 1.36
C LYS A 103 25.19 -0.08 0.36
N ILE A 104 24.15 0.60 0.83
CA ILE A 104 23.14 1.22 -0.04
C ILE A 104 23.75 2.28 -0.93
N GLN A 105 24.66 3.13 -0.41
CA GLN A 105 25.26 4.23 -1.17
C GLN A 105 26.30 3.76 -2.19
N LYS A 106 27.17 2.80 -1.82
CA LYS A 106 28.29 2.35 -2.65
C LYS A 106 27.88 1.27 -3.65
N GLU A 107 27.04 0.34 -3.23
CA GLU A 107 26.68 -0.84 -4.01
C GLU A 107 25.30 -0.73 -4.68
N ASN A 108 24.54 0.36 -4.45
CA ASN A 108 23.14 0.48 -4.89
C ASN A 108 22.30 -0.76 -4.51
N TRP A 109 22.50 -1.26 -3.29
CA TRP A 109 21.84 -2.45 -2.81
C TRP A 109 20.41 -2.11 -2.31
N PHE A 110 19.38 -2.80 -2.84
CA PHE A 110 17.95 -2.58 -2.54
C PHE A 110 17.18 -3.90 -2.41
N ASP A 111 17.80 -4.94 -1.83
CA ASP A 111 17.14 -6.24 -1.65
C ASP A 111 16.14 -6.26 -0.48
N PHE A 112 15.50 -5.14 -0.21
CA PHE A 112 14.48 -4.96 0.81
C PHE A 112 13.26 -4.21 0.26
N ASP A 113 12.11 -4.45 0.86
CA ASP A 113 10.83 -3.88 0.43
C ASP A 113 10.36 -2.76 1.37
N VAL A 114 10.74 -2.81 2.66
CA VAL A 114 10.35 -1.81 3.67
C VAL A 114 11.55 -1.48 4.55
N VAL A 115 11.66 -0.21 4.92
CA VAL A 115 12.70 0.29 5.84
C VAL A 115 12.05 0.77 7.13
N VAL A 116 12.54 0.26 8.25
CA VAL A 116 12.18 0.72 9.61
C VAL A 116 13.41 1.40 10.23
N ALA A 117 13.23 2.48 10.94
CA ALA A 117 14.30 3.15 11.63
C ALA A 117 13.89 3.56 13.04
N THR A 118 14.82 3.46 14.00
CA THR A 118 14.66 4.12 15.30
C THR A 118 14.82 5.64 15.12
N PRO A 119 14.18 6.46 15.96
CA PRO A 119 14.31 7.92 15.88
C PRO A 119 15.76 8.42 15.89
N ASP A 120 16.62 7.76 16.67
CA ASP A 120 18.05 8.09 16.80
C ASP A 120 18.83 7.89 15.50
N MET A 121 18.40 6.92 14.69
CA MET A 121 19.03 6.61 13.40
C MET A 121 18.57 7.49 12.25
N MET A 122 17.50 8.29 12.43
CA MET A 122 16.96 9.13 11.37
C MET A 122 17.95 10.18 10.85
N GLY A 123 18.87 10.65 11.69
CA GLY A 123 19.96 11.56 11.26
C GLY A 123 20.90 10.90 10.23
N VAL A 124 21.14 9.61 10.37
CA VAL A 124 21.97 8.81 9.47
C VAL A 124 21.20 8.42 8.22
N VAL A 125 19.99 7.89 8.40
CA VAL A 125 19.08 7.49 7.30
C VAL A 125 18.69 8.70 6.42
N GLY A 126 18.63 9.91 7.00
CA GLY A 126 18.39 11.16 6.26
C GLY A 126 19.37 11.41 5.12
N ARG A 127 20.63 10.93 5.25
CA ARG A 127 21.63 11.01 4.17
C ARG A 127 21.25 10.18 2.94
N LEU A 128 20.45 9.11 3.15
CA LEU A 128 19.91 8.27 2.08
C LEU A 128 18.65 8.85 1.42
N GLY A 129 18.16 10.01 1.86
CA GLY A 129 16.91 10.60 1.39
C GLY A 129 16.85 10.81 -0.12
N LYS A 130 17.96 11.15 -0.76
CA LYS A 130 18.08 11.31 -2.23
C LYS A 130 17.92 9.98 -2.98
N VAL A 131 18.21 8.86 -2.32
CA VAL A 131 18.20 7.50 -2.89
C VAL A 131 16.93 6.76 -2.53
N LEU A 132 16.53 6.77 -1.25
CA LEU A 132 15.33 6.08 -0.75
C LEU A 132 14.04 6.84 -1.08
N GLY A 133 14.10 8.18 -1.12
CA GLY A 133 12.92 9.02 -1.37
C GLY A 133 12.21 8.74 -2.69
N PRO A 134 12.91 8.77 -3.85
CA PRO A 134 12.31 8.47 -5.15
C PRO A 134 11.75 7.05 -5.26
N LYS A 135 12.32 6.10 -4.52
CA LYS A 135 11.88 4.70 -4.48
C LYS A 135 10.70 4.46 -3.51
N GLY A 136 10.28 5.47 -2.74
CA GLY A 136 9.22 5.33 -1.74
C GLY A 136 9.63 4.52 -0.49
N LEU A 137 10.92 4.28 -0.28
CA LEU A 137 11.48 3.45 0.80
C LEU A 137 11.89 4.29 2.03
N MET A 138 11.69 5.61 2.01
CA MET A 138 12.09 6.48 3.12
C MET A 138 11.19 6.27 4.34
N PRO A 139 11.74 5.92 5.53
CA PRO A 139 10.95 5.76 6.74
C PRO A 139 10.22 7.05 7.12
N SER A 140 9.01 6.90 7.67
CA SER A 140 8.17 8.04 8.07
C SER A 140 7.41 7.76 9.36
N PRO A 141 7.35 8.71 10.31
CA PRO A 141 6.52 8.57 11.50
C PRO A 141 5.04 8.36 11.18
N LYS A 142 4.53 9.02 10.13
CA LYS A 142 3.12 8.89 9.70
C LYS A 142 2.75 7.50 9.18
N ALA A 143 3.71 6.77 8.62
CA ALA A 143 3.55 5.39 8.21
C ALA A 143 3.85 4.39 9.36
N GLY A 144 4.31 4.90 10.52
CA GLY A 144 4.71 4.08 11.65
C GLY A 144 5.97 3.24 11.39
N THR A 145 6.82 3.68 10.43
CA THR A 145 8.12 3.05 10.11
C THR A 145 9.28 3.75 10.81
N VAL A 146 9.02 4.87 11.50
CA VAL A 146 9.94 5.49 12.46
C VAL A 146 9.36 5.32 13.85
N THR A 147 9.90 4.41 14.64
CA THR A 147 9.36 4.05 15.96
C THR A 147 10.46 3.54 16.89
N PRO A 148 10.35 3.79 18.21
CA PRO A 148 11.20 3.17 19.20
C PRO A 148 10.85 1.70 19.44
N ASN A 149 9.62 1.28 19.11
CA ASN A 149 9.15 -0.11 19.25
C ASN A 149 9.34 -0.87 17.93
N VAL A 150 10.56 -1.34 17.72
CA VAL A 150 10.98 -2.01 16.47
C VAL A 150 10.27 -3.36 16.31
N THR A 151 10.13 -4.12 17.40
CA THR A 151 9.49 -5.44 17.39
C THR A 151 8.07 -5.38 16.85
N GLN A 152 7.27 -4.44 17.35
CA GLN A 152 5.90 -4.27 16.90
C GLN A 152 5.86 -3.87 15.41
N ALA A 153 6.71 -2.92 14.99
CA ALA A 153 6.74 -2.46 13.60
C ALA A 153 7.07 -3.60 12.63
N VAL A 154 8.08 -4.42 12.96
CA VAL A 154 8.47 -5.58 12.12
C VAL A 154 7.34 -6.60 12.03
N ASN A 155 6.70 -6.92 13.16
CA ASN A 155 5.57 -7.86 13.19
C ASN A 155 4.38 -7.34 12.36
N GLU A 156 4.01 -6.06 12.49
CA GLU A 156 2.94 -5.44 11.70
C GLU A 156 3.24 -5.46 10.19
N ILE A 157 4.48 -5.16 9.80
CA ILE A 157 4.89 -5.18 8.39
C ILE A 157 4.81 -6.62 7.84
N LYS A 158 5.28 -7.60 8.59
CA LYS A 158 5.19 -9.02 8.20
C LYS A 158 3.76 -9.56 8.20
N ALA A 159 2.88 -8.99 9.03
CA ALA A 159 1.44 -9.26 9.01
C ALA A 159 0.72 -8.63 7.80
N GLY A 160 1.40 -7.83 6.99
CA GLY A 160 0.81 -7.20 5.80
C GLY A 160 0.34 -5.77 6.01
N LYS A 161 1.13 -4.97 6.73
CA LYS A 161 0.91 -3.53 6.85
C LYS A 161 1.09 -2.86 5.49
N VAL A 162 0.07 -2.12 5.06
CA VAL A 162 0.08 -1.34 3.81
C VAL A 162 0.07 0.14 4.13
N GLU A 163 0.98 0.88 3.51
CA GLU A 163 0.98 2.34 3.54
C GLU A 163 0.10 2.87 2.40
N TYR A 164 -0.74 3.84 2.69
CA TYR A 164 -1.50 4.58 1.68
C TYR A 164 -1.13 6.05 1.69
N ARG A 165 -1.02 6.63 0.50
CA ARG A 165 -0.67 8.03 0.30
C ARG A 165 -1.44 8.61 -0.88
N LEU A 166 -1.96 9.81 -0.69
CA LEU A 166 -2.60 10.58 -1.75
C LEU A 166 -1.56 11.01 -2.79
N ASP A 167 -1.85 10.79 -4.06
CA ASP A 167 -1.04 11.25 -5.18
C ASP A 167 -1.40 12.70 -5.60
N LYS A 168 -0.72 13.21 -6.63
CA LYS A 168 -0.97 14.55 -7.18
C LYS A 168 -2.33 14.69 -7.89
N THR A 169 -2.95 13.57 -8.26
CA THR A 169 -4.26 13.51 -8.93
C THR A 169 -5.40 13.26 -7.95
N ASN A 170 -5.10 13.30 -6.66
CA ASN A 170 -6.03 13.06 -5.55
C ASN A 170 -6.57 11.63 -5.52
N ILE A 171 -5.73 10.66 -5.91
CA ILE A 171 -6.05 9.24 -5.89
C ILE A 171 -5.12 8.51 -4.90
N ILE A 172 -5.67 7.58 -4.15
CA ILE A 172 -4.92 6.61 -3.36
C ILE A 172 -4.89 5.29 -4.14
N HIS A 173 -3.72 4.71 -4.28
CA HIS A 173 -3.48 3.42 -4.92
C HIS A 173 -2.92 2.46 -3.89
N CYS A 174 -3.62 1.36 -3.59
CA CYS A 174 -3.19 0.38 -2.58
C CYS A 174 -3.47 -1.05 -3.01
N PRO A 175 -2.54 -1.99 -2.80
CA PRO A 175 -2.82 -3.41 -2.94
C PRO A 175 -3.71 -3.87 -1.78
N ILE A 176 -4.70 -4.72 -2.09
CA ILE A 176 -5.60 -5.31 -1.10
C ILE A 176 -5.42 -6.83 -0.95
N GLY A 177 -4.62 -7.45 -1.82
CA GLY A 177 -4.31 -8.87 -1.75
C GLY A 177 -3.99 -9.48 -3.10
N LYS A 178 -4.05 -10.80 -3.16
CA LYS A 178 -3.84 -11.62 -4.36
C LYS A 178 -5.15 -12.21 -4.85
N VAL A 179 -5.26 -12.49 -6.14
CA VAL A 179 -6.43 -13.17 -6.74
C VAL A 179 -6.71 -14.50 -6.03
N SER A 180 -5.66 -15.19 -5.60
CA SER A 180 -5.76 -16.45 -4.85
C SER A 180 -6.47 -16.37 -3.50
N PHE A 181 -6.67 -15.17 -2.94
CA PHE A 181 -7.37 -14.98 -1.66
C PHE A 181 -8.86 -15.28 -1.72
N GLY A 182 -9.45 -15.15 -2.90
CA GLY A 182 -10.89 -15.27 -3.09
C GLY A 182 -11.66 -13.98 -2.74
N PRO A 183 -12.96 -13.92 -3.08
CA PRO A 183 -13.75 -12.68 -2.98
C PRO A 183 -13.99 -12.23 -1.54
N GLU A 184 -14.17 -13.17 -0.60
CA GLU A 184 -14.45 -12.86 0.81
C GLU A 184 -13.27 -12.13 1.47
N LYS A 185 -12.05 -12.72 1.42
CA LYS A 185 -10.86 -12.12 2.04
C LYS A 185 -10.47 -10.78 1.39
N LEU A 186 -10.64 -10.67 0.07
CA LEU A 186 -10.41 -9.40 -0.63
C LEU A 186 -11.44 -8.35 -0.22
N GLY A 187 -12.70 -8.75 0.00
CA GLY A 187 -13.77 -7.88 0.51
C GLY A 187 -13.46 -7.37 1.92
N ASP A 188 -13.02 -8.23 2.82
CA ASP A 188 -12.62 -7.85 4.18
C ASP A 188 -11.46 -6.85 4.18
N ASN A 189 -10.41 -7.13 3.40
CA ASN A 189 -9.27 -6.25 3.27
C ASN A 189 -9.67 -4.89 2.66
N LEU A 190 -10.55 -4.88 1.66
CA LEU A 190 -11.08 -3.67 1.05
C LEU A 190 -11.86 -2.84 2.08
N ASN A 191 -12.77 -3.47 2.83
CA ASN A 191 -13.57 -2.78 3.84
C ASN A 191 -12.70 -2.19 4.95
N ALA A 192 -11.68 -2.93 5.41
CA ALA A 192 -10.72 -2.44 6.40
C ALA A 192 -9.97 -1.21 5.87
N LEU A 193 -9.44 -1.27 4.63
CA LEU A 193 -8.72 -0.16 4.01
C LEU A 193 -9.62 1.06 3.82
N MET A 194 -10.84 0.88 3.31
CA MET A 194 -11.80 1.97 3.13
C MET A 194 -12.19 2.60 4.46
N GLY A 195 -12.40 1.81 5.51
CA GLY A 195 -12.66 2.31 6.86
C GLY A 195 -11.52 3.18 7.40
N ALA A 196 -10.25 2.81 7.13
CA ALA A 196 -9.09 3.62 7.50
C ALA A 196 -9.01 4.93 6.70
N ILE A 197 -9.28 4.89 5.39
CA ILE A 197 -9.27 6.07 4.53
C ILE A 197 -10.38 7.05 4.93
N VAL A 198 -11.58 6.56 5.23
CA VAL A 198 -12.71 7.40 5.67
C VAL A 198 -12.43 8.04 7.03
N LYS A 199 -11.85 7.29 7.99
CA LYS A 199 -11.43 7.83 9.30
C LYS A 199 -10.33 8.91 9.16
N ALA A 200 -9.50 8.81 8.13
CA ALA A 200 -8.43 9.78 7.85
C ALA A 200 -8.92 11.06 7.13
N LYS A 201 -10.25 11.26 6.98
CA LYS A 201 -10.82 12.44 6.32
C LYS A 201 -10.33 13.72 7.00
N PRO A 202 -9.66 14.64 6.27
CA PRO A 202 -9.26 15.92 6.81
C PRO A 202 -10.47 16.80 7.14
N ALA A 203 -10.39 17.58 8.24
CA ALA A 203 -11.47 18.52 8.60
C ALA A 203 -11.70 19.61 7.53
N ALA A 204 -10.66 19.96 6.78
CA ALA A 204 -10.72 20.90 5.67
C ALA A 204 -11.43 20.35 4.41
N ALA A 205 -11.68 19.04 4.33
CA ALA A 205 -12.33 18.42 3.17
C ALA A 205 -13.83 18.71 3.19
N LYS A 206 -14.31 19.49 2.21
CA LYS A 206 -15.72 19.86 2.04
C LYS A 206 -16.37 18.99 0.96
N GLY A 207 -17.66 18.70 1.14
CA GLY A 207 -18.45 17.94 0.18
C GLY A 207 -18.17 16.44 0.19
N GLN A 208 -18.37 15.80 -0.98
CA GLN A 208 -18.21 14.36 -1.13
C GLN A 208 -16.72 13.97 -1.03
N TYR A 209 -16.38 13.19 0.00
CA TYR A 209 -15.00 12.78 0.26
C TYR A 209 -14.53 11.67 -0.68
N VAL A 210 -15.28 10.57 -0.80
CA VAL A 210 -15.00 9.49 -1.76
C VAL A 210 -15.73 9.77 -3.05
N LYS A 211 -15.01 10.22 -4.10
CA LYS A 211 -15.60 10.55 -5.41
C LYS A 211 -15.81 9.31 -6.28
N SER A 212 -14.83 8.43 -6.31
CA SER A 212 -14.91 7.16 -7.03
C SER A 212 -13.99 6.12 -6.41
N CYS A 213 -14.38 4.86 -6.53
CA CYS A 213 -13.63 3.72 -6.06
C CYS A 213 -13.60 2.65 -7.16
N VAL A 214 -12.42 2.13 -7.48
CA VAL A 214 -12.23 1.14 -8.54
C VAL A 214 -11.27 0.07 -8.05
N ALA A 215 -11.64 -1.20 -8.22
CA ALA A 215 -10.75 -2.32 -7.99
C ALA A 215 -10.29 -2.92 -9.33
N ALA A 216 -9.06 -3.38 -9.40
CA ALA A 216 -8.51 -4.01 -10.59
C ALA A 216 -7.48 -5.08 -10.23
N ALA A 217 -7.41 -6.14 -11.01
CA ALA A 217 -6.26 -7.05 -11.03
C ALA A 217 -5.14 -6.47 -11.89
N THR A 218 -3.90 -6.90 -11.68
CA THR A 218 -2.70 -6.35 -12.34
C THR A 218 -2.84 -6.19 -13.87
N MET A 219 -3.44 -7.18 -14.54
CA MET A 219 -3.62 -7.17 -15.99
C MET A 219 -5.09 -7.03 -16.39
N GLY A 220 -6.00 -6.94 -15.43
CA GLY A 220 -7.44 -6.89 -15.63
C GLY A 220 -7.97 -5.47 -15.89
N PRO A 221 -9.22 -5.36 -16.34
CA PRO A 221 -9.96 -4.10 -16.41
C PRO A 221 -10.40 -3.64 -15.02
N GLY A 222 -10.57 -2.32 -14.83
CA GLY A 222 -11.09 -1.76 -13.59
C GLY A 222 -12.58 -1.98 -13.42
N VAL A 223 -12.99 -2.43 -12.24
CA VAL A 223 -14.37 -2.62 -11.79
C VAL A 223 -14.74 -1.48 -10.85
N LYS A 224 -15.79 -0.72 -11.16
CA LYS A 224 -16.23 0.40 -10.34
C LYS A 224 -17.05 -0.09 -9.15
N LEU A 225 -16.68 0.35 -7.95
CA LEU A 225 -17.47 0.14 -6.74
C LEU A 225 -18.40 1.34 -6.47
N ASN A 226 -19.48 1.07 -5.76
CA ASN A 226 -20.40 2.12 -5.31
C ASN A 226 -19.77 2.95 -4.18
N PRO A 227 -19.38 4.22 -4.41
CA PRO A 227 -18.73 5.04 -3.39
C PRO A 227 -19.66 5.41 -2.24
N GLY A 228 -20.99 5.39 -2.46
CA GLY A 228 -21.99 5.72 -1.45
C GLY A 228 -22.03 4.75 -0.27
N LYS A 229 -21.51 3.54 -0.43
CA LYS A 229 -21.41 2.56 0.65
C LYS A 229 -20.29 2.84 1.65
N PHE A 230 -19.36 3.76 1.31
CA PHE A 230 -18.21 4.13 2.13
C PHE A 230 -18.28 5.59 2.62
N ALA A 231 -19.38 6.29 2.40
CA ALA A 231 -19.57 7.70 2.79
C ALA A 231 -20.04 7.83 4.24
#